data_96e902ba5de8820b54be8e9bcf91db10
#
_entry.id   96e902ba5de8820b54be8e9bcf91db10
#
_cell.length_a   1.000
_cell.length_b   1.000
_cell.length_c   1.000
_cell.angle_alpha   90.00
_cell.angle_beta   90.00
_cell.angle_gamma   90.00
#
_symmetry.space_group_name_H-M   'P 1'
#
loop_
_entity.id
_entity.type
_entity.pdbx_description
1 polymer ?
#
loop_
_entity_poly.entity_id
_entity_poly.type
_entity_poly.pdbx_seq_one_letter_code
_entity_poly.pdbx_strand_id
1 'polypeptide(L)'
;MRPVSNALLLVASLASVPLALAQNTKPPAKAAAPAQESPLPTLSMIVPERDRTAVYTYYREEVAAGRCPAGLVKKNNACVAPAQAKQAWKLDQPLPDGVAGEALPAALIAKLSPSPAGYQYLRVDNDILIVGVGTRSVAALVADLSRL
;
A
#
# COMPACT_ATOMS: atom_id res chain seq x y z
N MET A 1 6.67 52.22 -41.63
CA MET A 1 7.75 52.72 -42.47
C MET A 1 8.69 51.58 -42.77
N ARG A 2 8.85 51.34 -44.02
CA ARG A 2 9.76 50.46 -44.78
C ARG A 2 11.22 50.80 -44.48
N PRO A 3 12.24 50.12 -45.12
CA PRO A 3 12.51 48.79 -45.60
C PRO A 3 13.97 48.40 -45.20
N VAL A 4 14.58 47.46 -45.67
CA VAL A 4 15.36 47.00 -46.84
C VAL A 4 16.21 45.84 -46.45
N SER A 5 16.20 44.81 -47.21
CA SER A 5 16.93 44.43 -48.42
C SER A 5 18.31 43.84 -48.25
N ASN A 6 18.45 42.69 -48.86
CA ASN A 6 19.61 42.11 -49.60
C ASN A 6 20.81 41.64 -48.75
N ALA A 7 21.31 40.42 -48.97
CA ALA A 7 21.95 40.01 -50.18
C ALA A 7 22.18 38.49 -50.24
N LEU A 8 21.94 38.02 -51.40
CA LEU A 8 22.29 36.76 -52.07
C LEU A 8 23.81 36.56 -52.09
N LEU A 9 24.33 35.42 -51.66
CA LEU A 9 25.64 34.89 -52.13
C LEU A 9 25.55 33.40 -52.24
N LEU A 10 25.41 32.94 -53.47
CA LEU A 10 25.72 31.60 -53.92
C LEU A 10 27.23 31.35 -53.88
N VAL A 11 27.66 30.31 -53.19
CA VAL A 11 28.94 29.67 -53.47
C VAL A 11 28.71 28.18 -53.58
N ALA A 12 28.85 27.72 -54.82
CA ALA A 12 28.97 26.31 -55.14
C ALA A 12 30.39 25.84 -54.81
N SER A 13 30.50 24.74 -54.13
CA SER A 13 31.75 23.97 -54.03
C SER A 13 31.50 22.48 -53.93
N LEU A 14 31.74 21.86 -55.00
CA LEU A 14 32.28 20.54 -55.38
C LEU A 14 32.47 19.48 -54.29
N ALA A 15 31.88 18.38 -54.65
CA ALA A 15 32.06 17.01 -54.27
C ALA A 15 33.41 16.61 -53.63
N SER A 16 33.29 15.92 -52.50
CA SER A 16 34.23 14.88 -52.13
C SER A 16 33.47 13.82 -51.35
N VAL A 17 33.27 12.68 -51.98
CA VAL A 17 32.72 11.49 -51.35
C VAL A 17 33.85 10.77 -50.65
N PRO A 18 33.86 10.66 -49.34
CA PRO A 18 34.65 9.66 -48.67
C PRO A 18 33.92 8.32 -48.61
N LEU A 19 34.53 7.32 -49.16
CA LEU A 19 34.21 5.91 -49.02
C LEU A 19 34.19 5.55 -47.54
N ALA A 20 33.01 5.58 -46.94
CA ALA A 20 32.85 5.19 -45.55
C ALA A 20 32.80 3.68 -45.47
N LEU A 21 33.83 3.11 -44.88
CA LEU A 21 33.84 1.73 -44.38
C LEU A 21 32.60 1.52 -43.51
N ALA A 22 31.85 0.51 -43.86
CA ALA A 22 30.75 0.04 -43.06
C ALA A 22 31.25 -0.40 -41.67
N GLN A 23 31.18 0.49 -40.69
CA GLN A 23 31.32 0.10 -39.32
C GLN A 23 29.98 -0.52 -38.89
N ASN A 24 30.05 -1.82 -38.73
CA ASN A 24 28.96 -2.60 -38.13
C ASN A 24 28.81 -2.18 -36.66
N THR A 25 28.20 -1.04 -36.42
CA THR A 25 27.84 -0.62 -35.09
C THR A 25 26.60 -1.41 -34.70
N LYS A 26 26.84 -2.52 -33.99
CA LYS A 26 25.84 -3.21 -33.20
C LYS A 26 24.99 -2.15 -32.47
N PRO A 27 23.64 -2.17 -32.60
CA PRO A 27 22.79 -1.22 -31.89
C PRO A 27 23.11 -1.30 -30.42
N PRO A 28 23.18 -0.17 -29.70
CA PRO A 28 23.28 -0.21 -28.25
C PRO A 28 22.13 -1.04 -27.70
N ALA A 29 22.45 -2.09 -26.98
CA ALA A 29 21.48 -2.86 -26.25
C ALA A 29 20.68 -1.86 -25.42
N LYS A 30 19.37 -1.71 -25.77
CA LYS A 30 18.41 -0.96 -25.00
C LYS A 30 18.59 -1.43 -23.56
N ALA A 31 19.05 -0.53 -22.71
CA ALA A 31 19.18 -0.80 -21.29
C ALA A 31 17.85 -1.38 -20.85
N ALA A 32 17.87 -2.65 -20.46
CA ALA A 32 16.71 -3.28 -19.88
C ALA A 32 16.32 -2.42 -18.68
N ALA A 33 15.15 -1.83 -18.73
CA ALA A 33 14.55 -1.24 -17.54
C ALA A 33 14.68 -2.29 -16.43
N PRO A 34 14.99 -1.89 -15.18
CA PRO A 34 15.04 -2.84 -14.09
C PRO A 34 13.73 -3.62 -14.16
N ALA A 35 13.84 -4.94 -14.27
CA ALA A 35 12.69 -5.82 -14.19
C ALA A 35 11.98 -5.42 -12.89
N GLN A 36 10.78 -4.87 -13.02
CA GLN A 36 9.89 -4.74 -11.88
C GLN A 36 9.69 -6.18 -11.43
N GLU A 37 10.37 -6.55 -10.36
CA GLU A 37 10.07 -7.78 -9.65
C GLU A 37 8.57 -7.67 -9.35
N SER A 38 7.79 -8.45 -10.09
CA SER A 38 6.39 -8.66 -9.74
C SER A 38 6.42 -9.11 -8.29
N PRO A 39 5.71 -8.44 -7.38
CA PRO A 39 5.67 -8.89 -6.01
C PRO A 39 5.25 -10.37 -6.06
N LEU A 40 6.11 -11.23 -5.51
CA LEU A 40 5.76 -12.62 -5.29
C LEU A 40 4.36 -12.65 -4.70
N PRO A 41 3.47 -13.55 -5.14
CA PRO A 41 2.14 -13.63 -4.57
C PRO A 41 2.33 -13.73 -3.06
N THR A 42 1.89 -12.69 -2.36
CA THR A 42 1.97 -12.64 -0.90
C THR A 42 1.18 -13.84 -0.42
N LEU A 43 1.86 -14.81 0.17
CA LEU A 43 1.19 -15.91 0.85
C LEU A 43 0.24 -15.24 1.84
N SER A 44 -1.05 -15.31 1.57
CA SER A 44 -2.07 -14.78 2.47
C SER A 44 -1.76 -15.32 3.85
N MET A 45 -1.37 -14.43 4.75
CA MET A 45 -0.89 -14.81 6.07
C MET A 45 -2.03 -15.48 6.82
N ILE A 46 -1.83 -16.72 7.22
CA ILE A 46 -2.85 -17.47 7.96
C ILE A 46 -2.92 -16.91 9.37
N VAL A 47 -4.06 -16.31 9.70
CA VAL A 47 -4.36 -15.85 11.05
C VAL A 47 -4.85 -17.04 11.88
N PRO A 48 -4.17 -17.39 12.98
CA PRO A 48 -4.63 -18.45 13.87
C PRO A 48 -6.04 -18.14 14.42
N GLU A 49 -6.91 -19.13 14.47
CA GLU A 49 -8.27 -18.97 15.00
C GLU A 49 -8.27 -18.50 16.47
N ARG A 50 -7.27 -18.94 17.25
CA ARG A 50 -7.11 -18.48 18.63
C ARG A 50 -6.92 -16.96 18.72
N ASP A 51 -6.20 -16.36 17.77
CA ASP A 51 -5.93 -14.92 17.78
C ASP A 51 -7.21 -14.15 17.45
N ARG A 52 -7.97 -14.64 16.48
CA ARG A 52 -9.30 -14.11 16.17
C ARG A 52 -10.23 -14.19 17.38
N THR A 53 -10.26 -15.34 18.03
CA THR A 53 -11.06 -15.54 19.25
C THR A 53 -10.61 -14.61 20.37
N ALA A 54 -9.30 -14.42 20.56
CA ALA A 54 -8.76 -13.53 21.59
C ALA A 54 -9.18 -12.07 21.34
N VAL A 55 -9.16 -11.61 20.08
CA VAL A 55 -9.63 -10.28 19.71
C VAL A 55 -11.11 -10.10 20.06
N TYR A 56 -11.98 -11.01 19.60
CA TYR A 56 -13.41 -10.91 19.87
C TYR A 56 -13.73 -10.98 21.35
N THR A 57 -13.07 -11.86 22.11
CA THR A 57 -13.24 -11.98 23.57
C THR A 57 -12.90 -10.66 24.25
N TYR A 58 -11.72 -10.12 23.94
CA TYR A 58 -11.25 -8.86 24.53
C TYR A 58 -12.26 -7.72 24.27
N TYR A 59 -12.68 -7.52 23.04
CA TYR A 59 -13.57 -6.41 22.72
C TYR A 59 -15.00 -6.64 23.21
N ARG A 60 -15.48 -7.87 23.33
CA ARG A 60 -16.77 -8.16 23.99
C ARG A 60 -16.73 -7.81 25.48
N GLU A 61 -15.63 -8.07 26.16
CA GLU A 61 -15.42 -7.65 27.55
C GLU A 61 -15.43 -6.12 27.67
N GLU A 62 -14.78 -5.41 26.75
CA GLU A 62 -14.79 -3.94 26.69
C GLU A 62 -16.22 -3.40 26.47
N VAL A 63 -16.95 -3.98 25.53
CA VAL A 63 -18.34 -3.59 25.24
C VAL A 63 -19.25 -3.86 26.43
N ALA A 64 -19.12 -5.01 27.09
CA ALA A 64 -19.86 -5.35 28.30
C ALA A 64 -19.57 -4.38 29.45
N ALA A 65 -18.32 -3.87 29.52
CA ALA A 65 -17.94 -2.81 30.46
C ALA A 65 -18.37 -1.39 30.02
N GLY A 66 -19.13 -1.28 28.92
CA GLY A 66 -19.65 -0.02 28.39
C GLY A 66 -18.66 0.81 27.59
N ARG A 67 -17.49 0.25 27.25
CA ARG A 67 -16.46 0.87 26.45
C ARG A 67 -16.57 0.41 25.00
N CYS A 68 -16.92 1.32 24.10
CA CYS A 68 -16.91 1.00 22.68
C CYS A 68 -15.49 1.14 22.09
N PRO A 69 -15.02 0.18 21.29
CA PRO A 69 -13.83 0.36 20.46
C PRO A 69 -13.97 1.63 19.62
N ALA A 70 -12.88 2.33 19.37
CA ALA A 70 -12.91 3.48 18.48
C ALA A 70 -13.36 3.02 17.08
N GLY A 71 -14.02 3.88 16.34
CA GLY A 71 -14.69 3.51 15.08
C GLY A 71 -16.08 2.93 15.24
N LEU A 72 -16.45 2.44 16.43
CA LEU A 72 -17.81 2.00 16.74
C LEU A 72 -18.58 3.09 17.53
N VAL A 73 -19.87 3.20 17.28
CA VAL A 73 -20.76 4.13 17.96
C VAL A 73 -21.64 3.36 18.96
N LYS A 74 -21.71 3.87 20.19
CA LYS A 74 -22.63 3.29 21.19
C LYS A 74 -24.06 3.56 20.80
N LYS A 75 -24.84 2.51 20.60
CA LYS A 75 -26.26 2.58 20.34
C LYS A 75 -26.99 1.62 21.30
N ASN A 76 -27.76 2.18 22.21
CA ASN A 76 -28.30 1.44 23.34
C ASN A 76 -27.18 0.79 24.17
N ASN A 77 -27.18 -0.53 24.36
CA ASN A 77 -26.12 -1.27 25.06
C ASN A 77 -25.15 -2.00 24.12
N ALA A 78 -25.15 -1.67 22.83
CA ALA A 78 -24.27 -2.27 21.83
C ALA A 78 -23.35 -1.22 21.20
N CYS A 79 -22.20 -1.67 20.74
CA CYS A 79 -21.30 -0.87 19.91
C CYS A 79 -21.50 -1.29 18.46
N VAL A 80 -21.94 -0.38 17.62
CA VAL A 80 -22.28 -0.64 16.21
C VAL A 80 -21.39 0.17 15.28
N ALA A 81 -21.07 -0.39 14.13
CA ALA A 81 -20.38 0.35 13.09
C ALA A 81 -21.27 1.47 12.55
N PRO A 82 -20.72 2.65 12.25
CA PRO A 82 -21.45 3.69 11.54
C PRO A 82 -21.96 3.14 10.20
N ALA A 83 -23.20 3.48 9.83
CA ALA A 83 -23.83 2.99 8.61
C ALA A 83 -23.05 3.29 7.30
N GLN A 84 -22.06 4.16 7.36
CA GLN A 84 -21.23 4.60 6.23
C GLN A 84 -19.77 4.14 6.34
N ALA A 85 -19.43 3.26 7.28
CA ALA A 85 -18.08 2.71 7.38
C ALA A 85 -17.79 1.88 6.13
N LYS A 86 -17.09 2.49 5.17
CA LYS A 86 -16.57 1.78 4.00
C LYS A 86 -15.19 1.25 4.36
N GLN A 87 -14.94 -0.02 4.03
CA GLN A 87 -13.60 -0.59 4.15
C GLN A 87 -12.61 0.27 3.36
N ALA A 88 -11.69 0.92 4.08
CA ALA A 88 -10.72 1.85 3.50
C ALA A 88 -9.45 1.16 3.00
N TRP A 89 -9.35 -0.17 3.12
CA TRP A 89 -8.15 -0.94 2.82
C TRP A 89 -8.45 -2.16 1.94
N LYS A 90 -7.42 -2.74 1.34
CA LYS A 90 -7.49 -3.99 0.57
C LYS A 90 -6.31 -4.88 0.94
N LEU A 91 -6.51 -6.21 0.88
CA LEU A 91 -5.43 -7.17 1.05
C LEU A 91 -4.35 -6.96 0.00
N ASP A 92 -3.10 -7.19 0.41
CA ASP A 92 -1.90 -7.09 -0.43
C ASP A 92 -1.64 -5.68 -0.98
N GLN A 93 -2.33 -4.66 -0.46
CA GLN A 93 -2.12 -3.27 -0.84
C GLN A 93 -1.71 -2.42 0.36
N PRO A 94 -0.90 -1.38 0.14
CA PRO A 94 -0.62 -0.40 1.18
C PRO A 94 -1.90 0.28 1.67
N LEU A 95 -1.96 0.57 2.96
CA LEU A 95 -3.01 1.44 3.50
C LEU A 95 -2.97 2.78 2.76
N PRO A 96 -4.11 3.28 2.27
CA PRO A 96 -4.18 4.57 1.60
C PRO A 96 -3.63 5.72 2.45
N ASP A 97 -3.13 6.77 1.80
CA ASP A 97 -2.71 7.98 2.49
C ASP A 97 -3.90 8.57 3.25
N GLY A 98 -3.64 8.98 4.50
CA GLY A 98 -4.68 9.48 5.39
C GLY A 98 -5.44 8.42 6.19
N VAL A 99 -5.30 7.13 5.86
CA VAL A 99 -5.83 6.06 6.72
C VAL A 99 -4.85 5.80 7.86
N ALA A 100 -5.25 6.18 9.07
CA ALA A 100 -4.47 5.95 10.27
C ALA A 100 -4.69 4.54 10.81
N GLY A 101 -3.59 3.80 11.02
CA GLY A 101 -3.62 2.59 11.82
C GLY A 101 -3.28 2.91 13.26
N GLU A 102 -4.07 2.42 14.20
CA GLU A 102 -3.84 2.58 15.63
C GLU A 102 -3.23 1.31 16.21
N ALA A 103 -2.28 1.47 17.13
CA ALA A 103 -1.70 0.34 17.85
C ALA A 103 -2.78 -0.32 18.74
N LEU A 104 -2.72 -1.64 18.85
CA LEU A 104 -3.62 -2.37 19.75
C LEU A 104 -3.22 -2.16 21.21
N PRO A 105 -4.18 -2.26 22.15
CA PRO A 105 -3.87 -2.24 23.58
C PRO A 105 -2.88 -3.34 23.96
N ALA A 106 -1.92 -3.02 24.83
CA ALA A 106 -0.90 -3.97 25.28
C ALA A 106 -1.52 -5.25 25.89
N ALA A 107 -2.62 -5.11 26.60
CA ALA A 107 -3.37 -6.23 27.18
C ALA A 107 -3.94 -7.18 26.12
N LEU A 108 -4.28 -6.68 24.93
CA LEU A 108 -4.71 -7.52 23.81
C LEU A 108 -3.49 -8.15 23.12
N ILE A 109 -2.46 -7.36 22.84
CA ILE A 109 -1.21 -7.85 22.22
C ILE A 109 -0.64 -9.05 22.99
N ALA A 110 -0.67 -9.01 24.32
CA ALA A 110 -0.19 -10.10 25.17
C ALA A 110 -0.98 -11.42 25.01
N LYS A 111 -2.20 -11.36 24.48
CA LYS A 111 -3.06 -12.53 24.20
C LYS A 111 -2.90 -13.07 22.78
N LEU A 112 -2.28 -12.31 21.88
CA LEU A 112 -2.09 -12.67 20.48
C LEU A 112 -0.77 -13.43 20.28
N SER A 113 -0.70 -14.16 19.17
CA SER A 113 0.57 -14.68 18.67
C SER A 113 1.54 -13.54 18.39
N PRO A 114 2.85 -13.71 18.58
CA PRO A 114 3.82 -12.74 18.13
C PRO A 114 3.62 -12.42 16.64
N SER A 115 3.61 -11.14 16.29
CA SER A 115 3.55 -10.77 14.88
C SER A 115 4.81 -11.26 14.16
N PRO A 116 4.69 -11.73 12.91
CA PRO A 116 5.86 -12.12 12.13
C PRO A 116 6.85 -10.96 11.97
N ALA A 117 8.12 -11.29 11.76
CA ALA A 117 9.15 -10.26 11.55
C ALA A 117 8.77 -9.33 10.40
N GLY A 118 8.88 -8.03 10.61
CA GLY A 118 8.50 -7.01 9.64
C GLY A 118 7.01 -6.68 9.57
N TYR A 119 6.19 -7.25 10.46
CA TYR A 119 4.75 -6.99 10.55
C TYR A 119 4.34 -6.54 11.94
N GLN A 120 3.19 -5.89 12.01
CA GLN A 120 2.58 -5.45 13.27
C GLN A 120 1.07 -5.56 13.22
N TYR A 121 0.45 -5.70 14.38
CA TYR A 121 -0.99 -5.59 14.51
C TYR A 121 -1.40 -4.12 14.56
N LEU A 122 -2.35 -3.73 13.73
CA LEU A 122 -2.95 -2.39 13.75
C LEU A 122 -4.47 -2.51 13.72
N ARG A 123 -5.13 -1.54 14.32
CA ARG A 123 -6.54 -1.33 14.13
C ARG A 123 -6.74 -0.21 13.10
N VAL A 124 -7.55 -0.46 12.11
CA VAL A 124 -7.99 0.50 11.11
C VAL A 124 -9.52 0.51 11.15
N ASP A 125 -10.11 1.59 11.62
CA ASP A 125 -11.55 1.68 11.88
C ASP A 125 -12.06 0.50 12.74
N ASN A 126 -12.87 -0.37 12.15
CA ASN A 126 -13.46 -1.53 12.80
C ASN A 126 -12.65 -2.81 12.61
N ASP A 127 -11.55 -2.76 11.88
CA ASP A 127 -10.79 -3.94 11.47
C ASP A 127 -9.47 -4.04 12.24
N ILE A 128 -9.17 -5.25 12.70
CA ILE A 128 -7.85 -5.59 13.21
C ILE A 128 -7.07 -6.27 12.11
N LEU A 129 -5.95 -5.68 11.74
CA LEU A 129 -5.13 -6.07 10.59
C LEU A 129 -3.72 -6.46 11.02
N ILE A 130 -3.08 -7.31 10.21
CA ILE A 130 -1.63 -7.48 10.19
C ILE A 130 -1.09 -6.66 9.03
N VAL A 131 -0.19 -5.73 9.33
CA VAL A 131 0.31 -4.74 8.37
C VAL A 131 1.83 -4.73 8.39
N GLY A 132 2.45 -4.67 7.22
CA GLY A 132 3.90 -4.55 7.07
C GLY A 132 4.44 -3.23 7.63
N VAL A 133 5.46 -3.34 8.48
CA VAL A 133 6.18 -2.17 9.02
C VAL A 133 6.97 -1.53 7.89
N GLY A 134 6.81 -0.34 7.53
CA GLY A 134 7.50 0.34 6.43
C GLY A 134 6.74 0.29 5.10
N THR A 135 6.27 -0.85 4.66
CA THR A 135 5.48 -0.96 3.42
C THR A 135 4.04 -0.52 3.61
N ARG A 136 3.53 -0.59 4.84
CA ARG A 136 2.14 -0.39 5.19
C ARG A 136 1.15 -1.33 4.47
N SER A 137 1.65 -2.38 3.82
CA SER A 137 0.81 -3.34 3.10
C SER A 137 0.01 -4.20 4.07
N VAL A 138 -1.28 -4.37 3.79
CA VAL A 138 -2.17 -5.20 4.59
C VAL A 138 -1.96 -6.67 4.23
N ALA A 139 -1.38 -7.43 5.14
CA ALA A 139 -1.09 -8.85 4.93
C ALA A 139 -2.26 -9.77 5.31
N ALA A 140 -3.05 -9.40 6.32
CA ALA A 140 -4.20 -10.18 6.74
C ALA A 140 -5.23 -9.36 7.53
N LEU A 141 -6.49 -9.77 7.46
CA LEU A 141 -7.55 -9.38 8.38
C LEU A 141 -7.62 -10.37 9.53
N VAL A 142 -7.41 -9.90 10.75
CA VAL A 142 -7.53 -10.72 11.96
C VAL A 142 -8.99 -10.80 12.41
N ALA A 143 -9.64 -9.66 12.56
CA ALA A 143 -11.03 -9.59 13.00
C ALA A 143 -11.73 -8.31 12.50
N ASP A 144 -13.01 -8.43 12.23
CA ASP A 144 -13.93 -7.32 11.94
C ASP A 144 -14.81 -7.07 13.18
N LEU A 145 -14.55 -5.96 13.87
CA LEU A 145 -15.22 -5.61 15.12
C LEU A 145 -16.69 -5.19 14.93
N SER A 146 -17.13 -4.96 13.70
CA SER A 146 -18.55 -4.70 13.42
C SER A 146 -19.43 -5.92 13.68
N ARG A 147 -18.80 -7.09 13.90
CA ARG A 147 -19.46 -8.37 14.21
C ARG A 147 -19.44 -8.75 15.70
N LEU A 148 -19.19 -7.79 16.57
CA LEU A 148 -19.18 -7.98 18.03
C LEU A 148 -20.56 -8.32 18.59
#